data_9d499b9ba1214790be7e6a399b079807
#
_entry.id   9d499b9ba1214790be7e6a399b079807
#
_cell.length_a   1.000
_cell.length_b   1.000
_cell.length_c   1.000
_cell.angle_alpha   90.00
_cell.angle_beta   90.00
_cell.angle_gamma   90.00
#
_symmetry.space_group_name_H-M   'P 1'
#
loop_
_entity.id
_entity.type
_entity.pdbx_description
1 polymer ?
#
loop_
_entity_poly.entity_id
_entity_poly.type
_entity_poly.pdbx_seq_one_letter_code
_entity_poly.pdbx_strand_id
1 'polypeptide(L)'
;TGMDANVFAMLVYVITIILGWIPYLYYAAWVFPLVVILVIEKDSVFVKRHAAQAMALYIVVAIIHIIFDIISAAIVFSLYSNPFGLFGAAGGAMAVSVISGIVGILLTLAAVFGAVKAYQYEDYTIPLIGGLGEKLAAKLGK
;
A
#
# COMPACT_ATOMS: atom_id res chain seq x y z
N THR A 1 -5.22 8.83 -21.56
CA THR A 1 -6.01 9.93 -21.04
C THR A 1 -5.51 11.26 -21.60
N GLY A 2 -6.32 12.30 -21.56
CA GLY A 2 -5.90 13.64 -21.94
C GLY A 2 -5.13 14.41 -20.88
N MET A 3 -4.76 13.75 -19.80
CA MET A 3 -4.06 14.35 -18.66
C MET A 3 -2.55 14.23 -18.83
N ASP A 4 -1.80 15.22 -18.35
CA ASP A 4 -0.34 15.14 -18.36
C ASP A 4 0.14 13.94 -17.55
N ALA A 5 1.16 13.25 -18.05
CA ALA A 5 1.64 12.01 -17.44
C ALA A 5 2.09 12.18 -15.99
N ASN A 6 2.77 13.29 -15.67
CA ASN A 6 3.21 13.56 -14.30
C ASN A 6 2.04 13.74 -13.33
N VAL A 7 1.00 14.43 -13.76
CA VAL A 7 -0.21 14.65 -12.94
C VAL A 7 -0.94 13.33 -12.76
N PHE A 8 -1.08 12.55 -13.81
CA PHE A 8 -1.76 11.27 -13.73
C PHE A 8 -1.00 10.29 -12.82
N ALA A 9 0.31 10.18 -13.00
CA ALA A 9 1.13 9.32 -12.14
C ALA A 9 1.04 9.74 -10.67
N MET A 10 1.07 11.04 -10.39
CA MET A 10 0.88 11.55 -9.05
C MET A 10 -0.49 11.15 -8.49
N LEU A 11 -1.56 11.31 -9.27
CA LEU A 11 -2.92 10.98 -8.85
C LEU A 11 -3.07 9.49 -8.57
N VAL A 12 -2.37 8.62 -9.28
CA VAL A 12 -2.38 7.18 -8.99
C VAL A 12 -1.94 6.94 -7.55
N TYR A 13 -0.83 7.56 -7.11
CA TYR A 13 -0.39 7.45 -5.73
C TYR A 13 -1.40 8.04 -4.75
N VAL A 14 -1.89 9.25 -5.03
CA VAL A 14 -2.82 9.95 -4.13
C VAL A 14 -4.10 9.15 -3.92
N ILE A 15 -4.70 8.67 -4.99
CA ILE A 15 -5.93 7.87 -4.91
C ILE A 15 -5.67 6.56 -4.17
N THR A 16 -4.54 5.91 -4.44
CA THR A 16 -4.19 4.68 -3.76
C THR A 16 -3.96 4.90 -2.26
N ILE A 17 -3.34 6.02 -1.88
CA ILE A 17 -3.17 6.40 -0.47
C ILE A 17 -4.54 6.55 0.20
N ILE A 18 -5.46 7.27 -0.43
CA ILE A 18 -6.82 7.46 0.11
C ILE A 18 -7.50 6.11 0.31
N LEU A 19 -7.45 5.23 -0.69
CA LEU A 19 -8.04 3.89 -0.59
C LEU A 19 -7.38 3.07 0.51
N GLY A 20 -6.07 3.23 0.69
CA GLY A 20 -5.31 2.51 1.71
C GLY A 20 -5.61 2.93 3.15
N TRP A 21 -6.26 4.09 3.35
CA TRP A 21 -6.66 4.55 4.67
C TRP A 21 -8.13 4.29 4.98
N ILE A 22 -8.91 3.78 4.02
CA ILE A 22 -10.31 3.44 4.23
C ILE A 22 -10.39 2.00 4.75
N PRO A 23 -11.05 1.75 5.90
CA PRO A 23 -11.20 0.39 6.42
C PRO A 23 -11.77 -0.55 5.36
N TYR A 24 -11.26 -1.76 5.33
CA TYR A 24 -11.53 -2.83 4.36
C TYR A 24 -10.99 -2.56 2.95
N LEU A 25 -10.97 -1.31 2.47
CA LEU A 25 -10.44 -0.99 1.15
C LEU A 25 -8.91 -1.11 1.09
N TYR A 26 -8.22 -1.00 2.23
CA TYR A 26 -6.78 -1.18 2.26
C TYR A 26 -6.32 -2.58 1.86
N TYR A 27 -7.17 -3.59 1.91
CA TYR A 27 -6.85 -4.92 1.37
C TYR A 27 -6.81 -4.95 -0.15
N ALA A 28 -7.52 -4.04 -0.80
CA ALA A 28 -7.68 -4.03 -2.25
C ALA A 28 -7.23 -2.72 -2.89
N ALA A 29 -6.57 -1.82 -2.15
CA ALA A 29 -6.10 -0.55 -2.69
C ALA A 29 -5.14 -0.74 -3.87
N TRP A 30 -4.36 -1.83 -3.87
CA TRP A 30 -3.44 -2.18 -4.95
C TRP A 30 -4.14 -2.47 -6.28
N VAL A 31 -5.42 -2.78 -6.25
CA VAL A 31 -6.21 -3.06 -7.46
C VAL A 31 -6.35 -1.82 -8.33
N PHE A 32 -6.43 -0.63 -7.73
CA PHE A 32 -6.55 0.60 -8.50
C PHE A 32 -5.34 0.84 -9.43
N PRO A 33 -4.08 0.80 -8.95
CA PRO A 33 -2.93 0.89 -9.87
C PRO A 33 -2.90 -0.22 -10.91
N LEU A 34 -3.33 -1.41 -10.57
CA LEU A 34 -3.42 -2.51 -11.53
C LEU A 34 -4.38 -2.17 -12.67
N VAL A 35 -5.55 -1.62 -12.34
CA VAL A 35 -6.53 -1.19 -13.34
C VAL A 35 -5.95 -0.07 -14.20
N VAL A 36 -5.20 0.85 -13.63
CA VAL A 36 -4.51 1.90 -14.38
C VAL A 36 -3.59 1.29 -15.43
N ILE A 37 -2.77 0.33 -15.04
CA ILE A 37 -1.81 -0.31 -15.97
C ILE A 37 -2.53 -1.06 -17.09
N LEU A 38 -3.56 -1.82 -16.75
CA LEU A 38 -4.19 -2.75 -17.69
C LEU A 38 -5.27 -2.12 -18.56
N VAL A 39 -5.96 -1.10 -18.03
CA VAL A 39 -7.19 -0.60 -18.67
C VAL A 39 -7.14 0.88 -18.98
N ILE A 40 -6.72 1.71 -18.04
CA ILE A 40 -6.85 3.17 -18.16
C ILE A 40 -5.72 3.77 -18.97
N GLU A 41 -4.47 3.43 -18.66
CA GLU A 41 -3.30 3.98 -19.33
C GLU A 41 -2.71 2.95 -20.28
N LYS A 42 -2.76 3.24 -21.57
CA LYS A 42 -2.25 2.33 -22.58
C LYS A 42 -0.86 2.72 -23.09
N ASP A 43 -0.54 4.01 -23.08
CA ASP A 43 0.57 4.55 -23.86
C ASP A 43 1.78 4.94 -23.01
N SER A 44 1.57 5.56 -21.85
CA SER A 44 2.67 6.11 -21.07
C SER A 44 3.37 5.05 -20.23
N VAL A 45 4.59 4.72 -20.59
CA VAL A 45 5.47 3.84 -19.79
C VAL A 45 5.77 4.49 -18.44
N PHE A 46 5.94 5.81 -18.40
CA PHE A 46 6.17 6.54 -17.16
C PHE A 46 5.05 6.33 -16.14
N VAL A 47 3.79 6.52 -16.58
CA VAL A 47 2.62 6.30 -15.70
C VAL A 47 2.55 4.84 -15.25
N LYS A 48 2.78 3.90 -16.16
CA LYS A 48 2.73 2.47 -15.83
C LYS A 48 3.79 2.07 -14.82
N ARG A 49 4.99 2.63 -14.93
CA ARG A 49 6.07 2.34 -13.97
C ARG A 49 5.72 2.86 -12.57
N HIS A 50 5.20 4.07 -12.47
CA HIS A 50 4.74 4.61 -11.19
C HIS A 50 3.55 3.84 -10.63
N ALA A 51 2.59 3.48 -11.49
CA ALA A 51 1.46 2.65 -11.07
C ALA A 51 1.92 1.28 -10.56
N ALA A 52 2.93 0.68 -11.18
CA ALA A 52 3.50 -0.59 -10.73
C ALA A 52 4.17 -0.44 -9.36
N GLN A 53 4.86 0.66 -9.10
CA GLN A 53 5.44 0.94 -7.79
C GLN A 53 4.35 1.10 -6.72
N ALA A 54 3.30 1.85 -7.03
CA ALA A 54 2.16 2.01 -6.13
C ALA A 54 1.49 0.66 -5.85
N MET A 55 1.31 -0.15 -6.88
CA MET A 55 0.72 -1.48 -6.74
C MET A 55 1.57 -2.37 -5.82
N ALA A 56 2.88 -2.42 -6.05
CA ALA A 56 3.79 -3.21 -5.23
C ALA A 56 3.75 -2.78 -3.77
N LEU A 57 3.77 -1.47 -3.52
CA LEU A 57 3.69 -0.92 -2.17
C LEU A 57 2.40 -1.34 -1.47
N TYR A 58 1.27 -1.23 -2.16
CA TYR A 58 -0.03 -1.51 -1.55
C TYR A 58 -0.38 -3.01 -1.52
N ILE A 59 0.28 -3.84 -2.29
CA ILE A 59 0.28 -5.30 -2.06
C ILE A 59 0.96 -5.59 -0.72
N VAL A 60 2.10 -4.96 -0.45
CA VAL A 60 2.79 -5.09 0.84
C VAL A 60 1.91 -4.57 1.98
N VAL A 61 1.24 -3.45 1.80
CA VAL A 61 0.30 -2.90 2.79
C VAL A 61 -0.81 -3.92 3.09
N ALA A 62 -1.40 -4.53 2.07
CA ALA A 62 -2.45 -5.52 2.24
C ALA A 62 -1.95 -6.74 3.03
N ILE A 63 -0.75 -7.24 2.71
CA ILE A 63 -0.14 -8.37 3.41
C ILE A 63 0.09 -8.01 4.88
N ILE A 64 0.62 -6.82 5.16
CA ILE A 64 0.88 -6.35 6.52
C ILE A 64 -0.43 -6.25 7.30
N HIS A 65 -1.50 -5.72 6.71
CA HIS A 65 -2.81 -5.68 7.36
C HIS A 65 -3.32 -7.07 7.68
N ILE A 66 -3.18 -8.02 6.77
CA ILE A 66 -3.59 -9.41 7.01
C ILE A 66 -2.82 -9.99 8.20
N ILE A 67 -1.50 -9.78 8.25
CA ILE A 67 -0.66 -10.28 9.35
C ILE A 67 -1.10 -9.67 10.69
N PHE A 68 -1.29 -8.37 10.75
CA PHE A 68 -1.71 -7.70 12.00
C PHE A 68 -3.13 -8.11 12.40
N ASP A 69 -4.02 -8.35 11.45
CA ASP A 69 -5.38 -8.83 11.75
C ASP A 69 -5.36 -10.24 12.33
N ILE A 70 -4.49 -11.12 11.82
CA ILE A 70 -4.32 -12.46 12.37
C ILE A 70 -3.79 -12.38 13.81
N ILE A 71 -2.78 -11.54 14.05
CA ILE A 71 -2.21 -11.36 15.38
C ILE A 71 -3.29 -10.80 16.33
N SER A 72 -4.05 -9.80 15.91
CA SER A 72 -5.12 -9.20 16.70
C SER A 72 -6.21 -10.21 17.04
N ALA A 73 -6.60 -11.03 16.06
CA ALA A 73 -7.58 -12.09 16.28
C ALA A 73 -7.07 -13.11 17.29
N ALA A 74 -5.79 -13.48 17.23
CA ALA A 74 -5.19 -14.42 18.19
C ALA A 74 -5.20 -13.83 19.62
N ILE A 75 -4.92 -12.53 19.77
CA ILE A 75 -4.96 -11.84 21.06
C ILE A 75 -6.38 -11.86 21.63
N VAL A 76 -7.38 -11.51 20.82
CA VAL A 76 -8.78 -11.53 21.26
C VAL A 76 -9.21 -12.96 21.62
N PHE A 77 -8.84 -13.93 20.80
CA PHE A 77 -9.19 -15.33 21.05
C PHE A 77 -8.59 -15.85 22.35
N SER A 78 -7.41 -15.36 22.76
CA SER A 78 -6.78 -15.77 24.02
C SER A 78 -7.64 -15.46 25.24
N LEU A 79 -8.53 -14.45 25.15
CA LEU A 79 -9.44 -14.11 26.25
C LEU A 79 -10.50 -15.19 26.50
N TYR A 80 -10.89 -15.95 25.49
CA TYR A 80 -11.83 -17.06 25.66
C TYR A 80 -11.18 -18.22 26.42
N SER A 81 -9.88 -18.40 26.26
CA SER A 81 -9.12 -19.43 26.99
C SER A 81 -8.73 -18.99 28.39
N ASN A 82 -8.47 -17.70 28.60
CA ASN A 82 -8.03 -17.15 29.87
C ASN A 82 -8.58 -15.74 30.07
N PRO A 83 -9.82 -15.60 30.58
CA PRO A 83 -10.42 -14.28 30.86
C PRO A 83 -9.60 -13.41 31.81
N PHE A 84 -8.78 -14.00 32.68
CA PHE A 84 -7.89 -13.26 33.57
C PHE A 84 -6.68 -12.68 32.85
N GLY A 85 -6.47 -13.03 31.57
CA GLY A 85 -5.41 -12.47 30.73
C GLY A 85 -5.76 -11.12 30.11
N LEU A 86 -6.82 -10.43 30.62
CA LEU A 86 -7.29 -9.18 30.01
C LEU A 86 -6.20 -8.10 29.91
N PHE A 87 -5.39 -7.94 30.95
CA PHE A 87 -4.32 -6.92 30.92
C PHE A 87 -3.24 -7.27 29.90
N GLY A 88 -2.87 -8.55 29.76
CA GLY A 88 -1.93 -9.00 28.75
C GLY A 88 -2.48 -8.81 27.35
N ALA A 89 -3.76 -9.13 27.15
CA ALA A 89 -4.42 -8.93 25.85
C ALA A 89 -4.54 -7.45 25.49
N ALA A 90 -4.88 -6.60 26.47
CA ALA A 90 -4.94 -5.15 26.25
C ALA A 90 -3.57 -4.57 25.89
N GLY A 91 -2.51 -5.01 26.59
CA GLY A 91 -1.13 -4.61 26.30
C GLY A 91 -0.68 -5.06 24.91
N GLY A 92 -1.02 -6.30 24.53
CA GLY A 92 -0.73 -6.83 23.21
C GLY A 92 -1.46 -6.08 22.11
N ALA A 93 -2.75 -5.79 22.30
CA ALA A 93 -3.54 -5.02 21.35
C ALA A 93 -2.98 -3.60 21.17
N MET A 94 -2.57 -2.96 22.26
CA MET A 94 -1.95 -1.64 22.20
C MET A 94 -0.63 -1.69 21.42
N ALA A 95 0.23 -2.68 21.71
CA ALA A 95 1.50 -2.85 21.00
C ALA A 95 1.29 -3.04 19.51
N VAL A 96 0.34 -3.89 19.11
CA VAL A 96 0.00 -4.11 17.70
C VAL A 96 -0.49 -2.81 17.05
N SER A 97 -1.35 -2.05 17.75
CA SER A 97 -1.88 -0.79 17.23
C SER A 97 -0.78 0.25 17.03
N VAL A 98 0.15 0.38 17.98
CA VAL A 98 1.27 1.33 17.85
C VAL A 98 2.19 0.95 16.70
N ILE A 99 2.58 -0.32 16.64
CA ILE A 99 3.47 -0.81 15.56
C ILE A 99 2.80 -0.67 14.21
N SER A 100 1.53 -1.06 14.10
CA SER A 100 0.75 -0.93 12.87
C SER A 100 0.64 0.53 12.43
N GLY A 101 0.41 1.44 13.36
CA GLY A 101 0.34 2.88 13.09
C GLY A 101 1.67 3.42 12.55
N ILE A 102 2.78 3.05 13.18
CA ILE A 102 4.12 3.46 12.74
C ILE A 102 4.42 2.92 11.33
N VAL A 103 4.18 1.63 11.11
CA VAL A 103 4.40 1.01 9.80
C VAL A 103 3.50 1.67 8.75
N GLY A 104 2.24 1.93 9.07
CA GLY A 104 1.31 2.61 8.16
C GLY A 104 1.77 4.00 7.77
N ILE A 105 2.30 4.78 8.72
CA ILE A 105 2.85 6.10 8.44
C ILE A 105 4.07 6.00 7.53
N LEU A 106 4.99 5.06 7.81
CA LEU A 106 6.19 4.89 6.99
C LEU A 106 5.85 4.49 5.55
N LEU A 107 4.90 3.59 5.38
CA LEU A 107 4.45 3.16 4.05
C LEU A 107 3.72 4.29 3.31
N THR A 108 2.92 5.08 4.03
CA THR A 108 2.27 6.26 3.44
C THR A 108 3.29 7.31 3.02
N LEU A 109 4.34 7.54 3.81
CA LEU A 109 5.41 8.46 3.42
C LEU A 109 6.13 7.99 2.16
N ALA A 110 6.35 6.69 2.00
CA ALA A 110 6.93 6.14 0.78
C ALA A 110 6.03 6.43 -0.44
N ALA A 111 4.71 6.30 -0.28
CA ALA A 111 3.76 6.61 -1.35
C ALA A 111 3.71 8.11 -1.65
N VAL A 112 3.73 8.96 -0.64
CA VAL A 112 3.77 10.42 -0.82
C VAL A 112 5.04 10.82 -1.56
N PHE A 113 6.18 10.23 -1.21
CA PHE A 113 7.43 10.48 -1.89
C PHE A 113 7.35 10.08 -3.36
N GLY A 114 6.72 8.94 -3.64
CA GLY A 114 6.45 8.50 -5.01
C GLY A 114 5.58 9.49 -5.78
N ALA A 115 4.55 10.03 -5.13
CA ALA A 115 3.67 11.04 -5.75
C ALA A 115 4.46 12.31 -6.11
N VAL A 116 5.34 12.77 -5.22
CA VAL A 116 6.18 13.94 -5.47
C VAL A 116 7.13 13.69 -6.64
N LYS A 117 7.79 12.53 -6.66
CA LYS A 117 8.70 12.16 -7.75
C LYS A 117 7.95 12.06 -9.08
N ALA A 118 6.76 11.48 -9.07
CA ALA A 118 5.92 11.39 -10.26
C ALA A 118 5.56 12.78 -10.80
N TYR A 119 5.17 13.69 -9.93
CA TYR A 119 4.84 15.06 -10.34
C TYR A 119 6.05 15.79 -10.95
N GLN A 120 7.25 15.46 -10.48
CA GLN A 120 8.51 16.04 -10.98
C GLN A 120 9.01 15.35 -12.26
N TYR A 121 8.26 14.41 -12.82
CA TYR A 121 8.70 13.58 -13.96
C TYR A 121 9.93 12.74 -13.67
N GLU A 122 10.17 12.39 -12.42
CA GLU A 122 11.30 11.57 -12.02
C GLU A 122 10.89 10.12 -11.82
N ASP A 123 11.75 9.19 -12.24
CA ASP A 123 11.59 7.78 -11.89
C ASP A 123 11.84 7.60 -10.39
N TYR A 124 11.13 6.66 -9.79
CA TYR A 124 11.26 6.36 -8.39
C TYR A 124 11.17 4.85 -8.16
N THR A 125 12.18 4.32 -7.50
CA THR A 125 12.18 2.93 -7.05
C THR A 125 12.10 2.94 -5.54
N ILE A 126 11.00 2.43 -4.99
CA ILE A 126 10.78 2.42 -3.54
C ILE A 126 11.81 1.51 -2.89
N PRO A 127 12.54 1.96 -1.85
CA PRO A 127 13.51 1.11 -1.16
C PRO A 127 12.85 -0.19 -0.68
N LEU A 128 13.54 -1.32 -0.86
CA LEU A 128 13.13 -2.69 -0.51
C LEU A 128 11.94 -3.23 -1.33
N ILE A 129 11.05 -2.38 -1.81
CA ILE A 129 9.82 -2.77 -2.50
C ILE A 129 9.93 -2.55 -4.02
N GLY A 130 10.77 -1.61 -4.44
CA GLY A 130 10.86 -1.18 -5.82
C GLY A 130 11.24 -2.26 -6.82
N GLY A 131 12.03 -3.25 -6.39
CA GLY A 131 12.37 -4.40 -7.23
C GLY A 131 11.12 -5.19 -7.63
N LEU A 132 10.16 -5.35 -6.73
CA LEU A 132 8.87 -5.96 -7.03
C LEU A 132 8.08 -5.09 -8.01
N GLY A 133 8.07 -3.77 -7.79
CA GLY A 133 7.39 -2.82 -8.68
C GLY A 133 7.96 -2.88 -10.10
N GLU A 134 9.27 -2.93 -10.25
CA GLU A 134 9.91 -3.04 -11.56
C GLU A 134 9.57 -4.37 -12.26
N LYS A 135 9.55 -5.47 -11.53
CA LYS A 135 9.14 -6.76 -12.09
C LYS A 135 7.69 -6.73 -12.55
N LEU A 136 6.80 -6.12 -11.77
CA LEU A 136 5.41 -5.96 -12.15
C LEU A 136 5.25 -5.06 -13.38
N ALA A 137 5.99 -3.96 -13.46
CA ALA A 137 5.99 -3.08 -14.61
C ALA A 137 6.41 -3.82 -15.88
N ALA A 138 7.48 -4.60 -15.80
CA ALA A 138 7.97 -5.38 -16.93
C ALA A 138 6.95 -6.43 -17.39
N LYS A 139 6.25 -7.04 -16.45
CA LYS A 139 5.30 -8.12 -16.73
C LYS A 139 3.95 -7.61 -17.21
N LEU A 140 3.44 -6.53 -16.62
CA LEU A 140 2.10 -6.01 -16.87
C LEU A 140 2.07 -4.87 -17.88
N GLY A 141 3.17 -4.17 -18.03
CA GLY A 141 3.27 -3.02 -18.94
C GLY A 141 3.53 -3.38 -20.40
N LYS A 142 3.64 -4.66 -20.69
CA LYS A 142 3.87 -5.11 -22.08
C LYS A 142 2.62 -5.04 -22.93
#